data_ba6d9dde230a0783f8a3fa5af893f2d2
#
_entry.id   ba6d9dde230a0783f8a3fa5af893f2d2
#
_cell.length_a   1.000
_cell.length_b   1.000
_cell.length_c   1.000
_cell.angle_alpha   90.00
_cell.angle_beta   90.00
_cell.angle_gamma   90.00
#
_symmetry.space_group_name_H-M   'P 1'
#
loop_
_entity.id
_entity.type
_entity.pdbx_description
1 polymer ?
#
loop_
_entity_poly.entity_id
_entity_poly.type
_entity_poly.pdbx_seq_one_letter_code
_entity_poly.pdbx_strand_id
1 'polypeptide(L)'
;MDPLSLLQQRASRLGNPGERVEMYLAAARWFWEEGMRLLERGDARQASEKLWNAVVQSVKAYAESVGAPHDSHRLIWAVVRRLARENAEILTLFAAAEQLHINFYEGHLERGDVEHLAGRARQIIEYIERLLGKAKGP
;
A
#
# COMPACT_ATOMS: atom_id res chain seq x y z
N MET A 1 -10.30 -0.16 -16.13
CA MET A 1 -9.52 -0.93 -15.12
C MET A 1 -8.10 -1.05 -15.61
N ASP A 2 -7.14 -0.81 -14.74
CA ASP A 2 -5.74 -0.91 -15.14
C ASP A 2 -5.29 -2.38 -15.28
N PRO A 3 -4.21 -2.64 -16.04
CA PRO A 3 -3.77 -4.01 -16.28
C PRO A 3 -3.38 -4.78 -15.01
N LEU A 4 -2.86 -4.08 -13.99
CA LEU A 4 -2.47 -4.73 -12.75
C LEU A 4 -3.68 -5.22 -11.96
N SER A 5 -4.78 -4.46 -11.97
CA SER A 5 -6.02 -4.89 -11.30
C SER A 5 -6.58 -6.16 -11.94
N LEU A 6 -6.52 -6.25 -13.26
CA LEU A 6 -6.97 -7.46 -13.97
C LEU A 6 -6.10 -8.66 -13.63
N LEU A 7 -4.79 -8.47 -13.59
CA LEU A 7 -3.85 -9.54 -13.24
C LEU A 7 -4.06 -10.00 -11.80
N GLN A 8 -4.30 -9.08 -10.88
CA GLN A 8 -4.58 -9.41 -9.49
C GLN A 8 -5.84 -10.24 -9.35
N GLN A 9 -6.92 -9.86 -10.04
CA GLN A 9 -8.17 -10.62 -10.01
C GLN A 9 -7.96 -12.03 -10.52
N ARG A 10 -7.19 -12.18 -11.57
CA ARG A 10 -6.88 -13.49 -12.15
C ARG A 10 -6.05 -14.33 -11.19
N ALA A 11 -5.01 -13.73 -10.58
CA ALA A 11 -4.15 -14.41 -9.61
C ALA A 11 -4.94 -14.87 -8.39
N SER A 12 -5.86 -14.03 -7.87
CA SER A 12 -6.71 -14.38 -6.74
C SER A 12 -7.56 -15.61 -7.00
N ARG A 13 -8.01 -15.78 -8.25
CA ARG A 13 -8.87 -16.91 -8.59
C ARG A 13 -8.11 -18.18 -8.92
N LEU A 14 -6.96 -18.06 -9.57
CA LEU A 14 -6.26 -19.18 -10.18
C LEU A 14 -4.88 -19.46 -9.58
N GLY A 15 -4.26 -18.45 -8.96
CA GLY A 15 -2.89 -18.58 -8.45
C GLY A 15 -2.82 -19.21 -7.07
N ASN A 16 -1.63 -19.65 -6.71
CA ASN A 16 -1.32 -20.07 -5.35
C ASN A 16 -0.97 -18.83 -4.50
N PRO A 17 -0.88 -18.98 -3.15
CA PRO A 17 -0.57 -17.85 -2.29
C PRO A 17 0.72 -17.10 -2.64
N GLY A 18 1.77 -17.81 -3.03
CA GLY A 18 3.03 -17.16 -3.42
C GLY A 18 2.87 -16.30 -4.65
N GLU A 19 2.12 -16.74 -5.64
CA GLU A 19 1.82 -15.95 -6.83
C GLU A 19 1.00 -14.71 -6.49
N ARG A 20 0.02 -14.85 -5.59
CA ARG A 20 -0.80 -13.71 -5.16
C ARG A 20 0.03 -12.67 -4.43
N VAL A 21 0.95 -13.11 -3.54
CA VAL A 21 1.89 -12.21 -2.86
C VAL A 21 2.66 -11.39 -3.89
N GLU A 22 3.26 -12.06 -4.88
CA GLU A 22 4.04 -11.37 -5.91
C GLU A 22 3.21 -10.38 -6.72
N MET A 23 1.96 -10.72 -7.03
CA MET A 23 1.07 -9.82 -7.76
C MET A 23 0.73 -8.57 -6.97
N TYR A 24 0.44 -8.72 -5.67
CA TYR A 24 0.16 -7.56 -4.83
C TYR A 24 1.40 -6.68 -4.65
N LEU A 25 2.58 -7.28 -4.50
CA LEU A 25 3.83 -6.51 -4.41
C LEU A 25 4.12 -5.76 -5.71
N ALA A 26 3.90 -6.38 -6.85
CA ALA A 26 4.07 -5.72 -8.14
C ALA A 26 3.11 -4.53 -8.29
N ALA A 27 1.87 -4.70 -7.87
CA ALA A 27 0.88 -3.62 -7.89
C ALA A 27 1.28 -2.49 -6.96
N ALA A 28 1.81 -2.81 -5.77
CA ALA A 28 2.28 -1.78 -4.84
C ALA A 28 3.38 -0.92 -5.46
N ARG A 29 4.33 -1.53 -6.14
CA ARG A 29 5.41 -0.80 -6.83
C ARG A 29 4.87 0.09 -7.94
N TRP A 30 3.93 -0.43 -8.73
CA TRP A 30 3.34 0.33 -9.82
C TRP A 30 2.59 1.57 -9.29
N PHE A 31 1.76 1.39 -8.27
CA PHE A 31 1.02 2.50 -7.66
C PHE A 31 1.98 3.52 -7.06
N TRP A 32 3.05 3.06 -6.43
CA TRP A 32 4.04 3.95 -5.84
C TRP A 32 4.71 4.83 -6.91
N GLU A 33 5.16 4.21 -7.99
CA GLU A 33 5.80 4.93 -9.09
C GLU A 33 4.86 5.93 -9.75
N GLU A 34 3.61 5.54 -9.97
CA GLU A 34 2.58 6.43 -10.50
C GLU A 34 2.33 7.61 -9.56
N GLY A 35 2.21 7.32 -8.27
CA GLY A 35 1.99 8.36 -7.26
C GLY A 35 3.12 9.37 -7.22
N MET A 36 4.36 8.90 -7.23
CA MET A 36 5.52 9.78 -7.19
C MET A 36 5.63 10.62 -8.46
N ARG A 37 5.28 10.06 -9.61
CA ARG A 37 5.27 10.78 -10.87
C ARG A 37 4.22 11.90 -10.87
N LEU A 38 3.03 11.62 -10.38
CA LEU A 38 1.96 12.62 -10.27
C LEU A 38 2.34 13.71 -9.28
N LEU A 39 2.99 13.37 -8.19
CA LEU A 39 3.44 14.32 -7.20
C LEU A 39 4.49 15.28 -7.81
N GLU A 40 5.42 14.74 -8.58
CA GLU A 40 6.43 15.53 -9.27
C GLU A 40 5.80 16.51 -10.26
N ARG A 41 4.71 16.11 -10.91
CA ARG A 41 3.96 16.98 -11.84
C ARG A 41 3.12 18.05 -11.13
N GLY A 42 3.02 17.98 -9.81
CA GLY A 42 2.23 18.92 -9.03
C GLY A 42 0.79 18.50 -8.80
N ASP A 43 0.41 17.28 -9.17
CA ASP A 43 -0.93 16.76 -8.93
C ASP A 43 -0.97 15.98 -7.62
N ALA A 44 -0.89 16.72 -6.52
CA ALA A 44 -0.81 16.13 -5.18
C ALA A 44 -2.05 15.31 -4.81
N ARG A 45 -3.22 15.73 -5.28
CA ARG A 45 -4.48 15.05 -4.97
C ARG A 45 -4.54 13.67 -5.61
N GLN A 46 -4.24 13.55 -6.89
CA GLN A 46 -4.20 12.26 -7.58
C GLN A 46 -3.06 11.39 -7.06
N ALA A 47 -1.91 12.03 -6.78
CA ALA A 47 -0.77 11.32 -6.18
C ALA A 47 -1.15 10.67 -4.86
N SER A 48 -1.92 11.35 -4.03
CA SER A 48 -2.35 10.85 -2.72
C SER A 48 -3.06 9.50 -2.84
N GLU A 49 -3.99 9.36 -3.78
CA GLU A 49 -4.72 8.09 -3.94
C GLU A 49 -3.82 6.97 -4.42
N LYS A 50 -2.91 7.27 -5.36
CA LYS A 50 -1.98 6.24 -5.84
C LYS A 50 -1.05 5.76 -4.73
N LEU A 51 -0.52 6.69 -3.94
CA LEU A 51 0.37 6.34 -2.82
C LEU A 51 -0.38 5.53 -1.75
N TRP A 52 -1.63 5.91 -1.46
CA TRP A 52 -2.48 5.13 -0.56
C TRP A 52 -2.70 3.71 -1.09
N ASN A 53 -3.03 3.59 -2.38
CA ASN A 53 -3.22 2.28 -3.01
C ASN A 53 -1.95 1.42 -2.92
N ALA A 54 -0.77 2.02 -3.02
CA ALA A 54 0.48 1.28 -2.84
C ALA A 54 0.58 0.67 -1.44
N VAL A 55 0.20 1.42 -0.41
CA VAL A 55 0.17 0.90 0.96
C VAL A 55 -0.81 -0.26 1.07
N VAL A 56 -2.03 -0.08 0.56
CA VAL A 56 -3.07 -1.11 0.63
C VAL A 56 -2.61 -2.40 -0.06
N GLN A 57 -1.99 -2.30 -1.24
CA GLN A 57 -1.51 -3.47 -1.97
C GLN A 57 -0.41 -4.20 -1.18
N SER A 58 0.47 -3.46 -0.51
CA SER A 58 1.50 -4.07 0.34
C SER A 58 0.88 -4.82 1.51
N VAL A 59 -0.14 -4.24 2.15
CA VAL A 59 -0.86 -4.91 3.25
C VAL A 59 -1.54 -6.17 2.75
N LYS A 60 -2.13 -6.13 1.55
CA LYS A 60 -2.76 -7.31 0.95
C LYS A 60 -1.73 -8.41 0.66
N ALA A 61 -0.53 -8.05 0.22
CA ALA A 61 0.54 -9.03 0.01
C ALA A 61 0.88 -9.74 1.33
N TYR A 62 1.02 -8.99 2.41
CA TYR A 62 1.26 -9.59 3.72
C TYR A 62 0.10 -10.49 4.14
N ALA A 63 -1.14 -10.03 3.96
CA ALA A 63 -2.33 -10.80 4.30
C ALA A 63 -2.33 -12.15 3.58
N GLU A 64 -2.02 -12.16 2.29
CA GLU A 64 -1.91 -13.41 1.52
C GLU A 64 -0.85 -14.34 2.09
N SER A 65 0.27 -13.78 2.54
CA SER A 65 1.37 -14.59 3.08
C SER A 65 1.00 -15.32 4.37
N VAL A 66 0.02 -14.80 5.12
CA VAL A 66 -0.42 -15.40 6.39
C VAL A 66 -1.83 -15.96 6.32
N GLY A 67 -2.45 -15.97 5.14
CA GLY A 67 -3.78 -16.51 4.95
C GLY A 67 -4.90 -15.69 5.58
N ALA A 68 -4.70 -14.39 5.77
CA ALA A 68 -5.70 -13.51 6.37
C ALA A 68 -6.61 -12.89 5.29
N PRO A 69 -7.92 -12.76 5.56
CA PRO A 69 -8.82 -12.07 4.61
C PRO A 69 -8.51 -10.58 4.57
N HIS A 70 -8.71 -9.95 3.40
CA HIS A 70 -8.34 -8.56 3.19
C HIS A 70 -9.22 -7.83 2.19
N ASP A 71 -10.46 -8.26 1.99
CA ASP A 71 -11.33 -7.74 0.93
C ASP A 71 -12.27 -6.61 1.38
N SER A 72 -12.01 -6.00 2.53
CA SER A 72 -12.73 -4.82 3.00
C SER A 72 -11.80 -3.91 3.78
N HIS A 73 -12.18 -2.64 3.93
CA HIS A 73 -11.40 -1.69 4.71
C HIS A 73 -11.23 -2.16 6.16
N ARG A 74 -12.28 -2.72 6.73
CA ARG A 74 -12.24 -3.27 8.10
C ARG A 74 -11.23 -4.43 8.20
N LEU A 75 -11.19 -5.30 7.20
CA LEU A 75 -10.26 -6.42 7.19
C LEU A 75 -8.81 -5.96 6.97
N ILE A 76 -8.60 -4.93 6.16
CA ILE A 76 -7.28 -4.31 6.01
C ILE A 76 -6.78 -3.82 7.38
N TRP A 77 -7.64 -3.11 8.13
CA TRP A 77 -7.29 -2.66 9.48
C TRP A 77 -6.97 -3.81 10.41
N ALA A 78 -7.69 -4.94 10.30
CA ALA A 78 -7.39 -6.14 11.10
C ALA A 78 -5.99 -6.69 10.79
N VAL A 79 -5.61 -6.70 9.52
CA VAL A 79 -4.27 -7.12 9.10
C VAL A 79 -3.20 -6.17 9.64
N VAL A 80 -3.47 -4.87 9.59
CA VAL A 80 -2.57 -3.85 10.14
C VAL A 80 -2.35 -4.05 11.64
N ARG A 81 -3.42 -4.35 12.39
CA ARG A 81 -3.31 -4.64 13.83
C ARG A 81 -2.44 -5.87 14.08
N ARG A 82 -2.53 -6.87 13.22
CA ARG A 82 -1.67 -8.05 13.31
C ARG A 82 -0.20 -7.68 13.10
N LEU A 83 0.09 -6.88 12.09
CA LEU A 83 1.45 -6.36 11.87
C LEU A 83 1.94 -5.57 13.07
N ALA A 84 1.06 -4.80 13.70
CA ALA A 84 1.38 -3.94 14.83
C ALA A 84 1.74 -4.72 16.10
N ARG A 85 1.42 -6.02 16.18
CA ARG A 85 1.83 -6.85 17.32
C ARG A 85 3.34 -6.94 17.41
N GLU A 86 4.02 -6.96 16.26
CA GLU A 86 5.49 -7.03 16.20
C GLU A 86 6.13 -5.65 16.16
N ASN A 87 5.39 -4.65 15.66
CA ASN A 87 5.88 -3.28 15.52
C ASN A 87 4.72 -2.31 15.68
N ALA A 88 4.53 -1.83 16.92
CA ALA A 88 3.40 -0.95 17.25
C ALA A 88 3.36 0.33 16.43
N GLU A 89 4.50 0.80 15.93
CA GLU A 89 4.56 2.01 15.11
C GLU A 89 3.74 1.87 13.81
N ILE A 90 3.51 0.65 13.35
CA ILE A 90 2.74 0.40 12.13
C ILE A 90 1.34 1.00 12.22
N LEU A 91 0.69 0.98 13.38
CA LEU A 91 -0.63 1.60 13.54
C LEU A 91 -0.57 3.10 13.26
N THR A 92 0.41 3.78 13.82
CA THR A 92 0.59 5.22 13.63
C THR A 92 0.91 5.55 12.17
N LEU A 93 1.82 4.77 11.58
CA LEU A 93 2.20 4.96 10.18
C LEU A 93 1.02 4.73 9.24
N PHE A 94 0.23 3.70 9.50
CA PHE A 94 -0.92 3.38 8.65
C PHE A 94 -2.00 4.46 8.76
N ALA A 95 -2.30 4.92 9.97
CA ALA A 95 -3.24 6.02 10.19
C ALA A 95 -2.78 7.30 9.47
N ALA A 96 -1.48 7.58 9.50
CA ALA A 96 -0.92 8.74 8.78
C ALA A 96 -1.10 8.54 7.26
N ALA A 97 -0.80 7.36 6.74
CA ALA A 97 -0.96 7.08 5.32
C ALA A 97 -2.42 7.18 4.87
N GLU A 98 -3.36 6.84 5.74
CA GLU A 98 -4.80 6.93 5.43
C GLU A 98 -5.22 8.38 5.15
N GLN A 99 -4.51 9.37 5.68
CA GLN A 99 -4.77 10.77 5.36
C GLN A 99 -4.59 11.05 3.86
N LEU A 100 -3.76 10.29 3.18
CA LEU A 100 -3.62 10.41 1.72
C LEU A 100 -4.92 10.03 1.02
N HIS A 101 -5.58 8.98 1.49
CA HIS A 101 -6.88 8.56 0.95
C HIS A 101 -7.94 9.64 1.17
N ILE A 102 -7.98 10.19 2.37
CA ILE A 102 -8.89 11.27 2.70
C ILE A 102 -8.64 12.49 1.81
N ASN A 103 -7.37 12.82 1.57
CA ASN A 103 -7.00 13.96 0.71
C ASN A 103 -7.49 13.80 -0.72
N PHE A 104 -7.59 12.58 -1.22
CA PHE A 104 -8.12 12.36 -2.57
C PHE A 104 -9.54 12.92 -2.69
N TYR A 105 -10.35 12.77 -1.66
CA TYR A 105 -11.73 13.25 -1.64
C TYR A 105 -11.83 14.71 -1.19
N GLU A 106 -11.10 15.08 -0.15
CA GLU A 106 -11.23 16.40 0.48
C GLU A 106 -10.34 17.47 -0.14
N GLY A 107 -9.21 17.11 -0.69
CA GLY A 107 -8.30 18.05 -1.33
C GLY A 107 -7.72 19.10 -0.38
N HIS A 108 -7.54 18.75 0.89
CA HIS A 108 -7.13 19.70 1.93
C HIS A 108 -5.63 19.75 2.20
N LEU A 109 -4.86 18.83 1.63
CA LEU A 109 -3.41 18.79 1.85
C LEU A 109 -2.66 19.52 0.75
N GLU A 110 -1.59 20.18 1.15
CA GLU A 110 -0.66 20.82 0.22
C GLU A 110 0.40 19.80 -0.22
N ARG A 111 1.15 20.12 -1.25
CA ARG A 111 2.21 19.24 -1.76
C ARG A 111 3.17 18.79 -0.68
N GLY A 112 3.64 19.72 0.17
CA GLY A 112 4.57 19.39 1.25
C GLY A 112 3.99 18.39 2.25
N ASP A 113 2.69 18.50 2.52
CA ASP A 113 1.98 17.57 3.39
C ASP A 113 1.97 16.16 2.77
N VAL A 114 1.67 16.09 1.48
CA VAL A 114 1.62 14.81 0.76
C VAL A 114 3.02 14.18 0.71
N GLU A 115 4.06 14.97 0.48
CA GLU A 115 5.44 14.49 0.50
C GLU A 115 5.80 13.90 1.87
N HIS A 116 5.40 14.58 2.95
CA HIS A 116 5.65 14.09 4.31
C HIS A 116 4.94 12.75 4.56
N LEU A 117 3.67 12.67 4.19
CA LEU A 117 2.88 11.45 4.37
C LEU A 117 3.38 10.32 3.46
N ALA A 118 3.87 10.64 2.27
CA ALA A 118 4.49 9.66 1.39
C ALA A 118 5.68 8.96 2.08
N GLY A 119 6.47 9.72 2.85
CA GLY A 119 7.56 9.14 3.64
C GLY A 119 7.06 8.13 4.66
N ARG A 120 5.94 8.42 5.31
CA ARG A 120 5.33 7.48 6.27
C ARG A 120 4.79 6.24 5.57
N ALA A 121 4.13 6.43 4.43
CA ALA A 121 3.63 5.33 3.62
C ALA A 121 4.78 4.41 3.18
N ARG A 122 5.89 5.00 2.77
CA ARG A 122 7.06 4.23 2.34
C ARG A 122 7.61 3.36 3.45
N GLN A 123 7.61 3.85 4.68
CA GLN A 123 8.08 3.07 5.83
C GLN A 123 7.27 1.78 6.01
N ILE A 124 5.95 1.84 5.81
CA ILE A 124 5.09 0.64 5.88
C ILE A 124 5.45 -0.34 4.76
N ILE A 125 5.55 0.17 3.55
CA ILE A 125 5.84 -0.66 2.37
C ILE A 125 7.19 -1.37 2.55
N GLU A 126 8.21 -0.66 2.97
CA GLU A 126 9.54 -1.22 3.17
C GLU A 126 9.55 -2.26 4.31
N TYR A 127 8.81 -1.99 5.38
CA TYR A 127 8.69 -2.94 6.49
C TYR A 127 8.07 -4.26 6.00
N ILE A 128 6.99 -4.19 5.24
CA ILE A 128 6.33 -5.38 4.70
C ILE A 128 7.25 -6.11 3.72
N GLU A 129 7.95 -5.39 2.85
CA GLU A 129 8.90 -6.01 1.92
C GLU A 129 9.99 -6.78 2.67
N ARG A 130 10.49 -6.23 3.77
CA ARG A 130 11.49 -6.94 4.60
C ARG A 130 10.91 -8.19 5.23
N LEU A 131 9.67 -8.11 5.76
CA LEU A 131 9.01 -9.29 6.35
C LEU A 131 8.83 -10.41 5.32
N LEU A 132 8.55 -10.04 4.07
CA LEU A 132 8.33 -11.01 3.01
C LEU A 132 9.63 -11.45 2.33
N GLY A 133 10.79 -10.96 2.80
CA GLY A 133 12.08 -11.29 2.20
C GLY A 133 12.28 -10.72 0.80
N LYS A 134 11.56 -9.62 0.47
CA LYS A 134 11.57 -8.99 -0.85
C LYS A 134 12.29 -7.65 -0.87
N ALA A 135 12.84 -7.21 0.28
CA ALA A 135 13.58 -5.97 0.33
C ALA A 135 14.81 -6.06 -0.55
N LYS A 136 15.06 -5.01 -1.33
CA LYS A 136 16.30 -4.91 -2.09
C LYS A 136 17.44 -4.74 -1.10
N GLY A 137 18.57 -5.38 -1.37
CA GLY A 137 19.74 -5.31 -0.52
C GLY A 137 20.24 -3.89 -0.33
N PRO A 138 21.14 -3.69 0.63
CA PRO A 138 21.70 -2.38 0.90
C PRO A 138 22.36 -1.75 -0.30
#